data_0e3d36343175ca79704f8b213c81bd48
#
_entry.id   0e3d36343175ca79704f8b213c81bd48
#
_cell.length_a   1.000
_cell.length_b   1.000
_cell.length_c   1.000
_cell.angle_alpha   90.00
_cell.angle_beta   90.00
_cell.angle_gamma   90.00
#
_symmetry.space_group_name_H-M   'P 1'
#
loop_
_entity.id
_entity.type
_entity.pdbx_description
1 polymer ?
#
loop_
_entity_poly.entity_id
_entity_poly.type
_entity_poly.pdbx_seq_one_letter_code
_entity_poly.pdbx_strand_id
1 'polypeptide(L)'
;MRFPLHIFWTVYILCALTGRTDATSVADYWNSKRKELQRYLPEMPLYEISPDSVLRLMSLLNFEQSKELAKLFVKTVELDPQTPRVVCIDGQAIRASRNEADRCSFTLNLFDSSSEQTLGQCLIEAKSSEVSGADFLLRQFDLDGTIVTADALFAKASMLELIIERGADYCIPVKDNTRVVKAAIDDIFDRSMLARDGDKMPEMKSVFYETELDHGRIEKRELYVLPSRLLPEPIKQKWPGLDEGCIVQYCRHVINKKTSEVSTQVKRLVSSVRWNDNVENILGTVIRRHWSIENNLHWVLDVAFRQDRIQCKNAKYIYARSWVNKMALNLLRTYQRKAGSTKSIEREMVEMHNLKMALKCLKMTLE
;
A
#
# COMPACT_ATOMS: atom_id res chain seq x y z
N MET A 1 -10.97 34.21 -4.22
CA MET A 1 -9.61 33.66 -4.09
C MET A 1 -8.83 34.03 -5.34
N ARG A 2 -7.58 34.52 -5.23
CA ARG A 2 -6.80 34.97 -6.41
C ARG A 2 -6.42 33.82 -7.34
N PHE A 3 -6.21 32.61 -6.78
CA PHE A 3 -5.86 31.40 -7.53
C PHE A 3 -7.03 30.40 -7.45
N PRO A 4 -7.64 30.01 -8.59
CA PRO A 4 -8.69 28.97 -8.60
C PRO A 4 -8.10 27.64 -8.14
N LEU A 5 -8.71 27.00 -7.13
CA LEU A 5 -8.15 25.77 -6.53
C LEU A 5 -8.06 24.62 -7.51
N HIS A 6 -9.05 24.43 -8.36
CA HIS A 6 -9.04 23.35 -9.36
C HIS A 6 -7.88 23.51 -10.36
N ILE A 7 -7.59 24.75 -10.80
CA ILE A 7 -6.42 25.03 -11.65
C ILE A 7 -5.14 24.76 -10.88
N PHE A 8 -5.05 25.21 -9.62
CA PHE A 8 -3.88 24.97 -8.80
C PHE A 8 -3.58 23.48 -8.65
N TRP A 9 -4.58 22.67 -8.30
CA TRP A 9 -4.38 21.23 -8.14
C TRP A 9 -4.05 20.54 -9.46
N THR A 10 -4.67 20.94 -10.58
CA THR A 10 -4.35 20.42 -11.91
C THR A 10 -2.88 20.70 -12.26
N VAL A 11 -2.43 21.95 -12.10
CA VAL A 11 -1.04 22.32 -12.39
C VAL A 11 -0.07 21.62 -11.46
N TYR A 12 -0.43 21.48 -10.18
CA TYR A 12 0.40 20.77 -9.22
C TYR A 12 0.56 19.28 -9.58
N ILE A 13 -0.51 18.61 -9.97
CA ILE A 13 -0.44 17.21 -10.43
C ILE A 13 0.40 17.10 -11.70
N LEU A 14 0.24 17.99 -12.68
CA LEU A 14 1.09 18.01 -13.88
C LEU A 14 2.57 18.21 -13.54
N CYS A 15 2.88 19.07 -12.58
CA CYS A 15 4.24 19.23 -12.06
C CYS A 15 4.74 17.96 -11.38
N ALA A 16 3.89 17.33 -10.56
CA ALA A 16 4.23 16.09 -9.84
C ALA A 16 4.52 14.91 -10.77
N LEU A 17 3.86 14.84 -11.93
CA LEU A 17 4.18 13.84 -12.96
C LEU A 17 5.64 13.93 -13.46
N THR A 18 6.30 15.08 -13.28
CA THR A 18 7.74 15.26 -13.58
C THR A 18 8.66 14.92 -12.41
N GLY A 19 8.12 14.41 -11.29
CA GLY A 19 8.87 14.14 -10.06
C GLY A 19 9.16 15.36 -9.19
N ARG A 20 8.63 16.54 -9.54
CA ARG A 20 8.84 17.79 -8.82
C ARG A 20 7.61 18.15 -7.99
N THR A 21 7.75 18.17 -6.67
CA THR A 21 6.59 18.32 -5.78
C THR A 21 6.81 19.27 -4.59
N ASP A 22 7.98 19.90 -4.49
CA ASP A 22 8.20 20.95 -3.51
C ASP A 22 7.63 22.30 -3.98
N ALA A 23 7.37 23.19 -3.03
CA ALA A 23 6.68 24.45 -3.30
C ALA A 23 7.40 25.34 -4.31
N THR A 24 8.73 25.36 -4.30
CA THR A 24 9.55 26.14 -5.24
C THR A 24 9.41 25.55 -6.64
N SER A 25 9.58 24.24 -6.81
CA SER A 25 9.42 23.58 -8.10
C SER A 25 8.02 23.76 -8.69
N VAL A 26 6.98 23.76 -7.86
CA VAL A 26 5.59 24.00 -8.30
C VAL A 26 5.40 25.46 -8.76
N ALA A 27 5.97 26.42 -8.02
CA ALA A 27 5.93 27.83 -8.40
C ALA A 27 6.68 28.06 -9.75
N ASP A 28 7.87 27.48 -9.90
CA ASP A 28 8.65 27.58 -11.13
C ASP A 28 7.93 26.94 -12.33
N TYR A 29 7.31 25.78 -12.12
CA TYR A 29 6.51 25.10 -13.14
C TYR A 29 5.33 25.96 -13.58
N TRP A 30 4.55 26.48 -12.63
CA TRP A 30 3.44 27.40 -12.88
C TRP A 30 3.93 28.62 -13.69
N ASN A 31 4.95 29.32 -13.17
CA ASN A 31 5.45 30.55 -13.76
C ASN A 31 6.03 30.37 -15.15
N SER A 32 6.75 29.28 -15.39
CA SER A 32 7.32 28.98 -16.70
C SER A 32 6.29 28.47 -17.72
N LYS A 33 5.30 27.72 -17.28
CA LYS A 33 4.34 27.04 -18.16
C LYS A 33 2.98 27.76 -18.30
N ARG A 34 2.69 28.82 -17.52
CA ARG A 34 1.36 29.44 -17.48
C ARG A 34 0.79 29.84 -18.85
N LYS A 35 1.63 30.41 -19.73
CA LYS A 35 1.20 30.80 -21.08
C LYS A 35 0.90 29.57 -21.96
N GLU A 36 1.66 28.50 -21.82
CA GLU A 36 1.43 27.25 -22.55
C GLU A 36 0.20 26.53 -22.01
N LEU A 37 0.06 26.46 -20.68
CA LEU A 37 -1.07 25.85 -19.98
C LEU A 37 -2.39 26.54 -20.30
N GLN A 38 -2.41 27.86 -20.47
CA GLN A 38 -3.62 28.61 -20.81
C GLN A 38 -4.29 28.13 -22.12
N ARG A 39 -3.51 27.54 -23.06
CA ARG A 39 -4.06 26.96 -24.29
C ARG A 39 -4.93 25.73 -24.03
N TYR A 40 -4.71 25.04 -22.91
CA TYR A 40 -5.43 23.82 -22.52
C TYR A 40 -6.37 24.04 -21.35
N LEU A 41 -6.08 25.04 -20.52
CA LEU A 41 -6.84 25.45 -19.34
C LEU A 41 -7.18 26.95 -19.50
N PRO A 42 -8.28 27.29 -20.16
CA PRO A 42 -8.60 28.71 -20.45
C PRO A 42 -8.70 29.61 -19.21
N GLU A 43 -9.07 29.03 -18.06
CA GLU A 43 -9.13 29.73 -16.77
C GLU A 43 -7.77 29.91 -16.08
N MET A 44 -6.67 29.44 -16.71
CA MET A 44 -5.31 29.55 -16.16
C MET A 44 -4.92 31.01 -15.99
N PRO A 45 -4.64 31.47 -14.76
CA PRO A 45 -4.22 32.86 -14.54
C PRO A 45 -2.83 33.12 -15.13
N LEU A 46 -2.63 34.31 -15.69
CA LEU A 46 -1.34 34.72 -16.26
C LEU A 46 -0.38 35.36 -15.24
N TYR A 47 -0.83 35.62 -14.03
CA TYR A 47 0.05 36.16 -12.99
C TYR A 47 0.88 35.05 -12.33
N GLU A 48 2.00 35.48 -11.76
CA GLU A 48 2.95 34.57 -11.12
C GLU A 48 2.48 34.14 -9.72
N ILE A 49 2.90 32.95 -9.33
CA ILE A 49 2.69 32.41 -8.01
C ILE A 49 4.03 32.33 -7.26
N SER A 50 4.05 32.71 -5.98
CA SER A 50 5.24 32.53 -5.14
C SER A 50 5.21 31.18 -4.42
N PRO A 51 6.37 30.63 -4.01
CA PRO A 51 6.43 29.43 -3.18
C PRO A 51 5.58 29.52 -1.91
N ASP A 52 5.52 30.68 -1.26
CA ASP A 52 4.66 30.91 -0.08
C ASP A 52 3.18 30.77 -0.41
N SER A 53 2.75 31.25 -1.57
CA SER A 53 1.37 31.08 -2.04
C SER A 53 1.06 29.61 -2.32
N VAL A 54 2.01 28.84 -2.89
CA VAL A 54 1.90 27.39 -3.08
C VAL A 54 1.74 26.70 -1.72
N LEU A 55 2.57 27.03 -0.72
CA LEU A 55 2.47 26.46 0.63
C LEU A 55 1.10 26.72 1.27
N ARG A 56 0.56 27.93 1.12
CA ARG A 56 -0.77 28.27 1.63
C ARG A 56 -1.87 27.47 0.94
N LEU A 57 -1.82 27.32 -0.39
CA LEU A 57 -2.80 26.55 -1.16
C LEU A 57 -2.73 25.06 -0.83
N MET A 58 -1.53 24.49 -0.70
CA MET A 58 -1.33 23.11 -0.27
C MET A 58 -1.93 22.84 1.11
N SER A 59 -1.80 23.80 2.04
CA SER A 59 -2.33 23.68 3.40
C SER A 59 -3.86 23.68 3.49
N LEU A 60 -4.56 23.97 2.39
CA LEU A 60 -6.03 23.90 2.32
C LEU A 60 -6.53 22.48 2.09
N LEU A 61 -5.70 21.56 1.61
CA LEU A 61 -6.12 20.18 1.38
C LEU A 61 -6.38 19.48 2.72
N ASN A 62 -7.60 19.01 2.90
CA ASN A 62 -7.98 18.15 4.02
C ASN A 62 -8.29 16.72 3.54
N PHE A 63 -8.58 15.83 4.49
CA PHE A 63 -8.84 14.41 4.19
C PHE A 63 -10.02 14.24 3.24
N GLU A 64 -11.17 14.88 3.51
CA GLU A 64 -12.39 14.72 2.70
C GLU A 64 -12.16 15.20 1.26
N GLN A 65 -11.53 16.35 1.08
CA GLN A 65 -11.17 16.85 -0.24
C GLN A 65 -10.21 15.93 -0.98
N SER A 66 -9.20 15.39 -0.28
CA SER A 66 -8.24 14.46 -0.89
C SER A 66 -8.92 13.14 -1.28
N LYS A 67 -9.87 12.64 -0.48
CA LYS A 67 -10.66 11.45 -0.77
C LYS A 67 -11.55 11.65 -2.01
N GLU A 68 -12.25 12.77 -2.11
CA GLU A 68 -13.07 13.08 -3.29
C GLU A 68 -12.22 13.24 -4.56
N LEU A 69 -11.09 13.93 -4.46
CA LEU A 69 -10.16 14.06 -5.59
C LEU A 69 -9.54 12.70 -5.97
N ALA A 70 -9.25 11.84 -5.02
CA ALA A 70 -8.70 10.50 -5.30
C ALA A 70 -9.64 9.66 -6.18
N LYS A 71 -10.96 9.81 -6.06
CA LYS A 71 -11.93 9.11 -6.92
C LYS A 71 -11.73 9.38 -8.42
N LEU A 72 -11.14 10.52 -8.77
CA LEU A 72 -10.80 10.85 -10.15
C LEU A 72 -9.58 10.07 -10.66
N PHE A 73 -8.68 9.69 -9.76
CA PHE A 73 -7.36 9.11 -10.09
C PHE A 73 -7.22 7.63 -9.73
N VAL A 74 -8.11 7.11 -8.89
CA VAL A 74 -8.18 5.68 -8.57
C VAL A 74 -9.14 5.02 -9.54
N LYS A 75 -8.64 4.10 -10.34
CA LYS A 75 -9.45 3.36 -11.32
C LYS A 75 -9.59 1.92 -10.89
N THR A 76 -10.81 1.42 -10.98
CA THR A 76 -11.07 -0.01 -10.84
C THR A 76 -10.36 -0.75 -11.96
N VAL A 77 -9.61 -1.77 -11.62
CA VAL A 77 -8.99 -2.69 -12.57
C VAL A 77 -9.84 -3.95 -12.55
N GLU A 78 -10.27 -4.38 -13.73
CA GLU A 78 -10.90 -5.68 -13.86
C GLU A 78 -9.87 -6.76 -13.53
N LEU A 79 -10.15 -7.55 -12.53
CA LEU A 79 -9.35 -8.69 -12.12
C LEU A 79 -10.02 -9.96 -12.63
N ASP A 80 -9.21 -10.99 -12.89
CA ASP A 80 -9.74 -12.34 -13.05
C ASP A 80 -10.60 -12.65 -11.80
N PRO A 81 -11.85 -13.12 -11.97
CA PRO A 81 -12.75 -13.43 -10.85
C PRO A 81 -12.14 -14.40 -9.81
N GLN A 82 -11.17 -15.22 -10.21
CA GLN A 82 -10.45 -16.12 -9.31
C GLN A 82 -9.30 -15.44 -8.55
N THR A 83 -8.94 -14.24 -8.93
CA THR A 83 -7.83 -13.50 -8.31
C THR A 83 -8.34 -12.60 -7.18
N PRO A 84 -7.94 -12.84 -5.93
CA PRO A 84 -8.41 -12.04 -4.81
C PRO A 84 -7.94 -10.59 -4.95
N ARG A 85 -8.83 -9.63 -4.69
CA ARG A 85 -8.45 -8.23 -4.52
C ARG A 85 -7.82 -8.06 -3.14
N VAL A 86 -6.58 -7.57 -3.11
CA VAL A 86 -5.81 -7.45 -1.86
C VAL A 86 -5.53 -5.99 -1.55
N VAL A 87 -5.95 -5.56 -0.38
CA VAL A 87 -5.72 -4.21 0.13
C VAL A 87 -4.72 -4.27 1.28
N CYS A 88 -3.63 -3.53 1.15
CA CYS A 88 -2.55 -3.48 2.15
C CYS A 88 -2.65 -2.21 2.99
N ILE A 89 -2.43 -2.32 4.30
CA ILE A 89 -2.28 -1.19 5.21
C ILE A 89 -0.87 -1.20 5.74
N ASP A 90 -0.16 -0.09 5.56
CA ASP A 90 1.18 0.06 6.11
C ASP A 90 1.58 1.53 6.29
N GLY A 91 2.46 1.78 7.26
CA GLY A 91 2.98 3.09 7.62
C GLY A 91 4.30 3.41 6.94
N GLN A 92 4.44 4.63 6.40
CA GLN A 92 5.68 5.14 5.85
C GLN A 92 6.19 6.34 6.64
N ALA A 93 7.43 6.26 7.14
CA ALA A 93 8.11 7.36 7.80
C ALA A 93 8.64 8.37 6.77
N ILE A 94 8.37 9.65 6.96
CA ILE A 94 8.99 10.74 6.19
C ILE A 94 10.21 11.23 6.96
N ARG A 95 11.36 10.58 6.74
CA ARG A 95 12.55 10.68 7.59
C ARG A 95 13.09 12.10 7.75
N ALA A 96 13.13 12.88 6.68
CA ALA A 96 13.66 14.25 6.73
C ALA A 96 12.71 15.28 7.40
N SER A 97 11.50 14.88 7.79
CA SER A 97 10.57 15.72 8.54
C SER A 97 10.84 15.73 10.06
N ARG A 98 11.94 15.14 10.52
CA ARG A 98 12.28 15.05 11.95
C ARG A 98 12.30 16.42 12.63
N ASN A 99 11.69 16.46 13.81
CA ASN A 99 11.71 17.63 14.69
C ASN A 99 12.87 17.53 15.71
N GLU A 100 12.98 18.49 16.59
CA GLU A 100 14.00 18.56 17.65
C GLU A 100 13.94 17.39 18.64
N ALA A 101 12.79 16.74 18.76
CA ALA A 101 12.61 15.54 19.59
C ALA A 101 12.86 14.23 18.81
N ASP A 102 13.54 14.29 17.67
CA ASP A 102 13.86 13.16 16.76
C ASP A 102 12.61 12.40 16.23
N ARG A 103 11.44 13.03 16.25
CA ARG A 103 10.18 12.46 15.75
C ARG A 103 9.95 12.91 14.31
N CYS A 104 9.75 11.95 13.41
CA CYS A 104 9.33 12.23 12.04
C CYS A 104 7.82 12.04 11.86
N SER A 105 7.27 12.67 10.83
CA SER A 105 5.89 12.44 10.41
C SER A 105 5.76 11.07 9.76
N PHE A 106 4.62 10.41 10.00
CA PHE A 106 4.27 9.13 9.38
C PHE A 106 3.00 9.30 8.57
N THR A 107 2.96 8.68 7.39
CA THR A 107 1.72 8.49 6.64
C THR A 107 1.32 7.03 6.69
N LEU A 108 0.12 6.75 7.15
CA LEU A 108 -0.49 5.44 7.00
C LEU A 108 -1.21 5.39 5.66
N ASN A 109 -1.00 4.32 4.90
CA ASN A 109 -1.46 4.18 3.53
C ASN A 109 -2.42 3.00 3.41
N LEU A 110 -3.49 3.19 2.65
CA LEU A 110 -4.37 2.14 2.16
C LEU A 110 -4.05 1.93 0.67
N PHE A 111 -3.52 0.77 0.33
CA PHE A 111 -2.98 0.46 -0.99
C PHE A 111 -3.62 -0.79 -1.57
N ASP A 112 -4.27 -0.66 -2.72
CA ASP A 112 -4.76 -1.79 -3.49
C ASP A 112 -3.59 -2.39 -4.28
N SER A 113 -3.09 -3.51 -3.82
CA SER A 113 -1.96 -4.20 -4.44
C SER A 113 -2.33 -4.87 -5.76
N SER A 114 -3.62 -5.03 -6.05
CA SER A 114 -4.10 -5.65 -7.29
C SER A 114 -4.09 -4.65 -8.44
N SER A 115 -4.46 -3.40 -8.16
CA SER A 115 -4.36 -2.29 -9.11
C SER A 115 -3.07 -1.47 -8.96
N GLU A 116 -2.26 -1.77 -7.95
CA GLU A 116 -1.06 -0.99 -7.56
C GLU A 116 -1.35 0.50 -7.34
N GLN A 117 -2.50 0.81 -6.75
CA GLN A 117 -2.95 2.18 -6.52
C GLN A 117 -3.12 2.48 -5.04
N THR A 118 -2.72 3.66 -4.63
CA THR A 118 -3.06 4.19 -3.30
C THR A 118 -4.52 4.64 -3.30
N LEU A 119 -5.33 4.02 -2.46
CA LEU A 119 -6.74 4.37 -2.26
C LEU A 119 -6.85 5.60 -1.36
N GLY A 120 -6.07 5.67 -0.29
CA GLY A 120 -6.09 6.75 0.66
C GLY A 120 -4.88 6.77 1.59
N GLN A 121 -4.77 7.86 2.32
CA GLN A 121 -3.76 8.02 3.36
C GLN A 121 -4.31 8.83 4.54
N CYS A 122 -3.73 8.64 5.70
CA CYS A 122 -3.82 9.62 6.80
C CYS A 122 -2.44 9.91 7.37
N LEU A 123 -2.29 11.10 7.94
CA LEU A 123 -1.09 11.47 8.69
C LEU A 123 -1.26 11.01 10.13
N ILE A 124 -0.25 10.39 10.69
CA ILE A 124 -0.20 9.97 12.09
C ILE A 124 1.00 10.61 12.77
N GLU A 125 0.82 11.00 14.04
CA GLU A 125 1.85 11.74 14.79
C GLU A 125 2.99 10.82 15.24
N ALA A 126 2.69 9.56 15.47
CA ALA A 126 3.66 8.55 15.91
C ALA A 126 3.24 7.16 15.46
N LYS A 127 4.21 6.24 15.42
CA LYS A 127 3.96 4.83 15.09
C LYS A 127 2.93 4.18 16.04
N SER A 128 2.83 4.62 17.27
CA SER A 128 1.80 4.17 18.23
C SER A 128 0.36 4.48 17.80
N SER A 129 0.16 5.43 16.88
CA SER A 129 -1.16 5.84 16.36
C SER A 129 -1.56 5.10 15.07
N GLU A 130 -0.77 4.13 14.60
CA GLU A 130 -1.07 3.38 13.37
C GLU A 130 -2.41 2.64 13.44
N VAL A 131 -2.74 2.05 14.59
CA VAL A 131 -4.00 1.30 14.77
C VAL A 131 -5.23 2.21 14.65
N SER A 132 -5.21 3.39 15.29
CA SER A 132 -6.30 4.37 15.18
C SER A 132 -6.39 4.99 13.79
N GLY A 133 -5.25 5.20 13.14
CA GLY A 133 -5.20 5.64 11.74
C GLY A 133 -5.78 4.59 10.79
N ALA A 134 -5.52 3.31 11.02
CA ALA A 134 -6.08 2.22 10.23
C ALA A 134 -7.59 2.09 10.43
N ASP A 135 -8.08 2.14 11.68
CA ASP A 135 -9.51 2.17 11.98
C ASP A 135 -10.21 3.31 11.22
N PHE A 136 -9.61 4.51 11.28
CA PHE A 136 -10.12 5.66 10.53
C PHE A 136 -10.18 5.39 9.02
N LEU A 137 -9.08 4.90 8.41
CA LEU A 137 -9.02 4.66 6.95
C LEU A 137 -9.99 3.55 6.52
N LEU A 138 -10.04 2.41 7.21
CA LEU A 138 -10.92 1.30 6.86
C LEU A 138 -12.39 1.71 6.84
N ARG A 139 -12.81 2.62 7.75
CA ARG A 139 -14.18 3.14 7.76
C ARG A 139 -14.52 4.05 6.58
N GLN A 140 -13.51 4.60 5.89
CA GLN A 140 -13.71 5.59 4.84
C GLN A 140 -13.82 5.00 3.43
N PHE A 141 -13.39 3.74 3.25
CA PHE A 141 -13.32 3.11 1.93
C PHE A 141 -14.22 1.88 1.87
N ASP A 142 -14.68 1.56 0.67
CA ASP A 142 -15.38 0.33 0.38
C ASP A 142 -14.37 -0.81 0.26
N LEU A 143 -14.53 -1.83 1.08
CA LEU A 143 -13.64 -3.00 1.18
C LEU A 143 -14.36 -4.31 0.86
N ASP A 144 -15.63 -4.23 0.47
CA ASP A 144 -16.42 -5.43 0.18
C ASP A 144 -15.73 -6.35 -0.82
N GLY A 145 -15.70 -7.64 -0.51
CA GLY A 145 -15.03 -8.66 -1.31
C GLY A 145 -13.52 -8.56 -1.41
N THR A 146 -12.87 -7.74 -0.57
CA THR A 146 -11.39 -7.63 -0.54
C THR A 146 -10.78 -8.50 0.56
N ILE A 147 -9.47 -8.75 0.47
CA ILE A 147 -8.69 -9.34 1.56
C ILE A 147 -7.71 -8.27 2.07
N VAL A 148 -7.89 -7.86 3.32
CA VAL A 148 -7.03 -6.87 3.98
C VAL A 148 -5.81 -7.56 4.57
N THR A 149 -4.64 -7.00 4.30
CA THR A 149 -3.38 -7.45 4.91
C THR A 149 -2.63 -6.27 5.53
N ALA A 150 -2.01 -6.51 6.67
CA ALA A 150 -1.32 -5.50 7.44
C ALA A 150 -0.24 -6.14 8.32
N ASP A 151 0.56 -5.34 9.01
CA ASP A 151 1.54 -5.82 9.99
C ASP A 151 0.85 -6.44 11.24
N ALA A 152 1.60 -7.25 11.99
CA ALA A 152 1.13 -7.90 13.22
C ALA A 152 0.62 -6.92 14.29
N LEU A 153 0.98 -5.65 14.23
CA LEU A 153 0.44 -4.60 15.12
C LEU A 153 -1.08 -4.48 15.01
N PHE A 154 -1.64 -4.79 13.84
CA PHE A 154 -3.07 -4.72 13.53
C PHE A 154 -3.84 -5.99 13.91
N ALA A 155 -3.15 -7.03 14.40
CA ALA A 155 -3.75 -8.27 14.88
C ALA A 155 -4.45 -8.06 16.24
N LYS A 156 -5.55 -7.32 16.25
CA LYS A 156 -6.39 -6.97 17.39
C LYS A 156 -7.86 -7.28 17.08
N ALA A 157 -8.59 -7.85 18.02
CA ALA A 157 -9.98 -8.26 17.83
C ALA A 157 -10.86 -7.14 17.22
N SER A 158 -10.79 -5.92 17.75
CA SER A 158 -11.56 -4.79 17.25
C SER A 158 -11.23 -4.39 15.80
N MET A 159 -9.98 -4.57 15.39
CA MET A 159 -9.56 -4.30 14.00
C MET A 159 -10.07 -5.39 13.05
N LEU A 160 -10.00 -6.64 13.47
CA LEU A 160 -10.49 -7.77 12.69
C LEU A 160 -12.02 -7.72 12.54
N GLU A 161 -12.72 -7.37 13.64
CA GLU A 161 -14.17 -7.14 13.63
C GLU A 161 -14.56 -6.06 12.61
N LEU A 162 -13.87 -4.92 12.65
CA LEU A 162 -14.09 -3.85 11.68
C LEU A 162 -13.89 -4.31 10.22
N ILE A 163 -12.83 -5.09 9.94
CA ILE A 163 -12.58 -5.61 8.58
C ILE A 163 -13.76 -6.49 8.14
N ILE A 164 -14.21 -7.40 8.99
CA ILE A 164 -15.36 -8.28 8.71
C ILE A 164 -16.65 -7.47 8.54
N GLU A 165 -16.93 -6.49 9.41
CA GLU A 165 -18.08 -5.59 9.30
C GLU A 165 -18.10 -4.80 7.98
N ARG A 166 -16.92 -4.55 7.39
CA ARG A 166 -16.77 -3.89 6.09
C ARG A 166 -16.89 -4.84 4.89
N GLY A 167 -17.30 -6.09 5.10
CA GLY A 167 -17.46 -7.11 4.05
C GLY A 167 -16.15 -7.65 3.49
N ALA A 168 -15.05 -7.44 4.21
CA ALA A 168 -13.72 -7.88 3.81
C ALA A 168 -13.24 -9.08 4.63
N ASP A 169 -12.35 -9.86 4.03
CA ASP A 169 -11.54 -10.84 4.75
C ASP A 169 -10.21 -10.23 5.20
N TYR A 170 -9.50 -10.94 6.05
CA TYR A 170 -8.15 -10.56 6.45
C TYR A 170 -7.14 -11.72 6.32
N CYS A 171 -5.86 -11.38 6.16
CA CYS A 171 -4.72 -12.28 6.33
C CYS A 171 -3.59 -11.50 7.01
N ILE A 172 -3.40 -11.73 8.32
CA ILE A 172 -2.53 -10.90 9.17
C ILE A 172 -1.55 -11.78 9.95
N PRO A 173 -0.25 -11.40 10.02
CA PRO A 173 0.73 -12.14 10.80
C PRO A 173 0.49 -11.99 12.31
N VAL A 174 0.77 -13.06 13.04
CA VAL A 174 0.77 -13.09 14.51
C VAL A 174 2.20 -13.16 15.02
N LYS A 175 2.50 -12.36 16.03
CA LYS A 175 3.81 -12.24 16.66
C LYS A 175 3.69 -12.24 18.18
N ASP A 176 4.70 -11.76 18.86
CA ASP A 176 4.77 -11.74 20.33
C ASP A 176 3.71 -10.85 21.02
N ASN A 177 3.09 -9.93 20.27
CA ASN A 177 1.92 -9.17 20.72
C ASN A 177 0.65 -10.04 20.85
N THR A 178 0.63 -11.23 20.25
CA THR A 178 -0.48 -12.18 20.22
C THR A 178 -0.02 -13.59 20.64
N ARG A 179 0.74 -13.66 21.75
CA ARG A 179 1.45 -14.87 22.20
C ARG A 179 0.57 -16.12 22.30
N VAL A 180 -0.64 -15.98 22.82
CA VAL A 180 -1.55 -17.13 23.05
C VAL A 180 -1.94 -17.79 21.73
N VAL A 181 -2.39 -17.02 20.75
CA VAL A 181 -2.77 -17.59 19.45
C VAL A 181 -1.53 -18.05 18.67
N LYS A 182 -0.42 -17.32 18.74
CA LYS A 182 0.83 -17.74 18.10
C LYS A 182 1.30 -19.08 18.65
N ALA A 183 1.34 -19.27 19.97
CA ALA A 183 1.76 -20.52 20.59
C ALA A 183 0.82 -21.70 20.22
N ALA A 184 -0.49 -21.47 20.14
CA ALA A 184 -1.44 -22.50 19.70
C ALA A 184 -1.20 -22.88 18.22
N ILE A 185 -0.90 -21.91 17.36
CA ILE A 185 -0.59 -22.17 15.95
C ILE A 185 0.74 -22.93 15.84
N ASP A 186 1.78 -22.52 16.58
CA ASP A 186 3.08 -23.21 16.62
C ASP A 186 2.90 -24.70 17.00
N ASP A 187 2.18 -24.99 18.11
CA ASP A 187 1.91 -26.35 18.56
C ASP A 187 1.12 -27.19 17.53
N ILE A 188 0.13 -26.59 16.83
CA ILE A 188 -0.63 -27.29 15.80
C ILE A 188 0.26 -27.64 14.60
N PHE A 189 1.06 -26.69 14.11
CA PHE A 189 1.98 -26.95 12.99
C PHE A 189 3.09 -27.93 13.37
N ASP A 190 3.68 -27.83 14.55
CA ASP A 190 4.73 -28.73 15.01
C ASP A 190 4.20 -30.17 15.08
N ARG A 191 3.01 -30.39 15.66
CA ARG A 191 2.38 -31.71 15.67
C ARG A 191 2.03 -32.21 14.25
N SER A 192 1.53 -31.35 13.38
CA SER A 192 1.16 -31.71 12.02
C SER A 192 2.37 -32.06 11.15
N MET A 193 3.53 -31.41 11.37
CA MET A 193 4.77 -31.69 10.64
C MET A 193 5.51 -32.93 11.17
N LEU A 194 5.30 -33.31 12.43
CA LEU A 194 5.92 -34.47 13.07
C LEU A 194 5.11 -35.75 12.95
N ALA A 195 3.84 -35.67 12.50
CA ALA A 195 2.96 -36.83 12.36
C ALA A 195 3.55 -37.84 11.37
N ARG A 196 3.49 -39.14 11.72
CA ARG A 196 3.99 -40.24 10.91
C ARG A 196 2.89 -40.80 9.98
N ASP A 197 3.30 -41.51 8.95
CA ASP A 197 2.37 -42.28 8.10
C ASP A 197 1.48 -43.18 8.96
N GLY A 198 0.17 -42.98 8.87
CA GLY A 198 -0.85 -43.69 9.67
C GLY A 198 -1.54 -42.85 10.74
N ASP A 199 -1.00 -41.72 11.15
CA ASP A 199 -1.70 -40.75 12.03
C ASP A 199 -2.82 -40.07 11.25
N LYS A 200 -3.99 -39.84 11.90
CA LYS A 200 -5.04 -38.99 11.32
C LYS A 200 -4.56 -37.55 11.27
N MET A 201 -3.87 -37.20 10.18
CA MET A 201 -3.42 -35.84 9.91
C MET A 201 -4.60 -34.93 9.62
N PRO A 202 -4.60 -33.71 10.15
CA PRO A 202 -5.49 -32.68 9.64
C PRO A 202 -5.15 -32.45 8.16
N GLU A 203 -6.18 -32.21 7.36
CA GLU A 203 -6.03 -31.89 5.94
C GLU A 203 -5.19 -30.62 5.77
N MET A 204 -3.90 -30.77 5.51
CA MET A 204 -2.96 -29.65 5.30
C MET A 204 -2.83 -29.39 3.80
N LYS A 205 -3.04 -28.15 3.40
CA LYS A 205 -2.80 -27.69 2.03
C LYS A 205 -1.49 -26.93 1.95
N SER A 206 -0.80 -27.03 0.82
CA SER A 206 0.49 -26.35 0.65
C SER A 206 0.70 -25.89 -0.77
N VAL A 207 1.47 -24.81 -0.91
CA VAL A 207 1.95 -24.31 -2.20
C VAL A 207 3.40 -23.85 -2.07
N PHE A 208 4.18 -24.12 -3.11
CA PHE A 208 5.61 -23.85 -3.16
C PHE A 208 5.94 -22.94 -4.33
N TYR A 209 6.83 -21.98 -4.07
CA TYR A 209 7.35 -21.07 -5.08
C TYR A 209 8.88 -21.05 -5.00
N GLU A 210 9.53 -21.11 -6.15
CA GLU A 210 10.96 -20.90 -6.26
C GLU A 210 11.20 -19.75 -7.25
N THR A 211 12.05 -18.81 -6.90
CA THR A 211 12.40 -17.66 -7.73
C THR A 211 13.90 -17.43 -7.65
N GLU A 212 14.54 -17.34 -8.81
CA GLU A 212 15.91 -16.86 -8.86
C GLU A 212 15.94 -15.34 -8.67
N LEU A 213 16.73 -14.88 -7.71
CA LEU A 213 16.94 -13.47 -7.43
C LEU A 213 18.24 -12.99 -8.06
N ASP A 214 18.32 -11.68 -8.30
CA ASP A 214 19.57 -11.04 -8.72
C ASP A 214 20.73 -11.34 -7.76
N HIS A 215 21.94 -11.18 -8.25
CA HIS A 215 23.19 -11.43 -7.51
C HIS A 215 23.42 -12.88 -7.05
N GLY A 216 22.87 -13.87 -7.76
CA GLY A 216 23.12 -15.29 -7.52
C GLY A 216 22.48 -15.80 -6.23
N ARG A 217 21.27 -15.37 -5.92
CA ARG A 217 20.45 -15.88 -4.82
C ARG A 217 19.25 -16.64 -5.36
N ILE A 218 18.85 -17.71 -4.66
CA ILE A 218 17.60 -18.42 -4.89
C ILE A 218 16.70 -18.16 -3.70
N GLU A 219 15.47 -17.81 -3.96
CA GLU A 219 14.45 -17.68 -2.92
C GLU A 219 13.41 -18.78 -3.09
N LYS A 220 13.24 -19.58 -2.05
CA LYS A 220 12.18 -20.60 -1.94
C LYS A 220 11.16 -20.12 -0.92
N ARG A 221 9.89 -20.21 -1.26
CA ARG A 221 8.78 -19.87 -0.39
C ARG A 221 7.85 -21.08 -0.28
N GLU A 222 7.53 -21.43 0.94
CA GLU A 222 6.66 -22.54 1.26
C GLU A 222 5.52 -22.02 2.10
N LEU A 223 4.31 -22.32 1.69
CA LEU A 223 3.09 -21.99 2.40
C LEU A 223 2.38 -23.28 2.80
N TYR A 224 2.05 -23.37 4.08
CA TYR A 224 1.25 -24.46 4.64
C TYR A 224 0.01 -23.85 5.28
N VAL A 225 -1.15 -24.37 4.96
CA VAL A 225 -2.45 -23.88 5.42
C VAL A 225 -3.20 -25.00 6.11
N LEU A 226 -3.71 -24.71 7.28
CA LEU A 226 -4.59 -25.59 8.05
C LEU A 226 -5.89 -24.85 8.39
N PRO A 227 -7.02 -25.54 8.54
CA PRO A 227 -8.27 -24.92 8.91
C PRO A 227 -8.21 -24.43 10.38
N SER A 228 -8.76 -23.27 10.63
CA SER A 228 -8.79 -22.64 11.96
C SER A 228 -9.64 -23.42 13.00
N ARG A 229 -10.50 -24.35 12.56
CA ARG A 229 -11.25 -25.25 13.48
C ARG A 229 -10.34 -26.07 14.39
N LEU A 230 -9.05 -26.22 14.06
CA LEU A 230 -8.05 -26.88 14.89
C LEU A 230 -7.61 -26.05 16.10
N LEU A 231 -7.86 -24.74 16.11
CA LEU A 231 -7.58 -23.87 17.24
C LEU A 231 -8.55 -24.15 18.40
N PRO A 232 -8.08 -24.02 19.65
CA PRO A 232 -8.94 -24.07 20.83
C PRO A 232 -10.09 -23.07 20.76
N GLU A 233 -11.28 -23.49 21.18
CA GLU A 233 -12.51 -22.68 21.15
C GLU A 233 -12.35 -21.28 21.78
N PRO A 234 -11.70 -21.14 22.97
CA PRO A 234 -11.50 -19.83 23.59
C PRO A 234 -10.65 -18.85 22.76
N ILE A 235 -9.85 -19.36 21.82
CA ILE A 235 -9.06 -18.53 20.89
C ILE A 235 -9.96 -18.08 19.76
N LYS A 236 -10.71 -18.98 19.12
CA LYS A 236 -11.61 -18.65 18.01
C LYS A 236 -12.63 -17.59 18.39
N GLN A 237 -13.26 -17.72 19.56
CA GLN A 237 -14.25 -16.75 20.08
C GLN A 237 -13.70 -15.33 20.26
N LYS A 238 -12.39 -15.17 20.45
CA LYS A 238 -11.72 -13.86 20.59
C LYS A 238 -11.25 -13.26 19.27
N TRP A 239 -11.33 -14.03 18.18
CA TRP A 239 -10.79 -13.64 16.89
C TRP A 239 -11.91 -13.66 15.84
N PRO A 240 -12.58 -12.53 15.59
CA PRO A 240 -13.69 -12.42 14.64
C PRO A 240 -13.32 -12.98 13.25
N GLY A 241 -14.22 -13.78 12.67
CA GLY A 241 -14.03 -14.40 11.35
C GLY A 241 -13.14 -15.64 11.34
N LEU A 242 -12.63 -16.11 12.50
CA LEU A 242 -11.72 -17.26 12.54
C LEU A 242 -12.46 -18.62 12.66
N ASP A 243 -13.78 -18.63 12.78
CA ASP A 243 -14.56 -19.88 12.94
C ASP A 243 -14.43 -20.83 11.72
N GLU A 244 -14.49 -20.28 10.50
CA GLU A 244 -14.37 -20.99 9.23
C GLU A 244 -13.09 -20.67 8.46
N GLY A 245 -12.19 -19.89 9.07
CA GLY A 245 -10.98 -19.39 8.48
C GLY A 245 -9.80 -20.37 8.47
N CYS A 246 -8.61 -19.81 8.41
CA CYS A 246 -7.36 -20.55 8.27
C CYS A 246 -6.28 -20.07 9.24
N ILE A 247 -5.38 -20.98 9.57
CA ILE A 247 -4.07 -20.70 10.16
C ILE A 247 -2.99 -21.04 9.14
N VAL A 248 -1.93 -20.23 9.11
CA VAL A 248 -0.95 -20.29 8.03
C VAL A 248 0.46 -20.30 8.60
N GLN A 249 1.30 -21.19 8.07
CA GLN A 249 2.74 -21.12 8.20
C GLN A 249 3.35 -20.73 6.86
N TYR A 250 4.09 -19.63 6.85
CA TYR A 250 4.85 -19.18 5.69
C TYR A 250 6.34 -19.25 5.98
N CYS A 251 7.07 -20.02 5.18
CA CYS A 251 8.52 -20.16 5.25
C CYS A 251 9.17 -19.50 4.04
N ARG A 252 10.21 -18.72 4.28
CA ARG A 252 11.02 -18.09 3.24
C ARG A 252 12.48 -18.49 3.46
N HIS A 253 13.07 -19.15 2.46
CA HIS A 253 14.45 -19.54 2.44
C HIS A 253 15.18 -18.75 1.36
N VAL A 254 16.26 -18.09 1.74
CA VAL A 254 17.15 -17.39 0.79
C VAL A 254 18.50 -18.10 0.79
N ILE A 255 18.83 -18.66 -0.36
CA ILE A 255 20.06 -19.43 -0.58
C ILE A 255 21.02 -18.56 -1.39
N ASN A 256 22.22 -18.31 -0.85
CA ASN A 256 23.29 -17.66 -1.58
C ASN A 256 24.05 -18.72 -2.39
N LYS A 257 23.99 -18.65 -3.72
CA LYS A 257 24.65 -19.62 -4.62
C LYS A 257 26.19 -19.65 -4.47
N LYS A 258 26.82 -18.55 -4.01
CA LYS A 258 28.27 -18.45 -3.87
C LYS A 258 28.77 -19.03 -2.54
N THR A 259 28.04 -18.75 -1.43
CA THR A 259 28.45 -19.15 -0.08
C THR A 259 27.70 -20.38 0.41
N SER A 260 26.67 -20.84 -0.30
CA SER A 260 25.75 -21.89 0.13
C SER A 260 25.03 -21.60 1.46
N GLU A 261 25.12 -20.37 1.97
CA GLU A 261 24.42 -19.95 3.17
C GLU A 261 22.91 -19.90 2.94
N VAL A 262 22.16 -20.43 3.88
CA VAL A 262 20.69 -20.44 3.87
C VAL A 262 20.17 -19.59 5.03
N SER A 263 19.42 -18.56 4.70
CA SER A 263 18.65 -17.78 5.68
C SER A 263 17.20 -18.20 5.64
N THR A 264 16.64 -18.60 6.78
CA THR A 264 15.24 -19.05 6.89
C THR A 264 14.44 -18.09 7.76
N GLN A 265 13.29 -17.68 7.28
CA GLN A 265 12.32 -16.90 8.03
C GLN A 265 10.98 -17.64 8.05
N VAL A 266 10.42 -17.85 9.24
CA VAL A 266 9.10 -18.46 9.43
C VAL A 266 8.15 -17.41 9.98
N LYS A 267 6.95 -17.31 9.39
CA LYS A 267 5.87 -16.44 9.86
C LYS A 267 4.62 -17.28 10.11
N ARG A 268 3.88 -16.92 11.15
CA ARG A 268 2.55 -17.46 11.44
C ARG A 268 1.53 -16.38 11.12
N LEU A 269 0.44 -16.76 10.44
CA LEU A 269 -0.62 -15.83 10.12
C LEU A 269 -1.99 -16.47 10.48
N VAL A 270 -2.96 -15.61 10.66
CA VAL A 270 -4.38 -15.96 10.77
C VAL A 270 -5.15 -15.31 9.63
N SER A 271 -6.18 -15.98 9.13
CA SER A 271 -7.00 -15.48 8.04
C SER A 271 -8.47 -15.87 8.24
N SER A 272 -9.38 -14.94 7.93
CA SER A 272 -10.82 -15.20 7.87
C SER A 272 -11.26 -15.81 6.55
N VAL A 273 -10.38 -15.86 5.54
CA VAL A 273 -10.67 -16.52 4.27
C VAL A 273 -11.09 -17.95 4.54
N ARG A 274 -12.29 -18.31 4.08
CA ARG A 274 -12.88 -19.63 4.32
C ARG A 274 -12.03 -20.76 3.77
N TRP A 275 -11.92 -21.83 4.56
CA TRP A 275 -11.31 -23.07 4.13
C TRP A 275 -12.05 -23.62 2.90
N ASN A 276 -11.36 -23.81 1.78
CA ASN A 276 -11.87 -24.33 0.52
C ASN A 276 -10.75 -25.04 -0.27
N ASP A 277 -11.08 -25.60 -1.45
CA ASP A 277 -10.14 -26.41 -2.23
C ASP A 277 -8.99 -25.63 -2.87
N ASN A 278 -9.03 -24.29 -2.89
CA ASN A 278 -8.00 -23.42 -3.49
C ASN A 278 -7.40 -22.42 -2.50
N VAL A 279 -7.64 -22.60 -1.21
CA VAL A 279 -7.29 -21.60 -0.17
C VAL A 279 -5.78 -21.33 -0.08
N GLU A 280 -4.93 -22.34 -0.33
CA GLU A 280 -3.47 -22.20 -0.33
C GLU A 280 -2.97 -21.26 -1.45
N ASN A 281 -3.59 -21.31 -2.63
CA ASN A 281 -3.25 -20.43 -3.74
C ASN A 281 -3.74 -18.99 -3.51
N ILE A 282 -4.95 -18.86 -2.94
CA ILE A 282 -5.49 -17.55 -2.54
C ILE A 282 -4.57 -16.91 -1.52
N LEU A 283 -4.27 -17.58 -0.41
CA LEU A 283 -3.43 -17.04 0.66
C LEU A 283 -1.98 -16.85 0.23
N GLY A 284 -1.44 -17.73 -0.62
CA GLY A 284 -0.12 -17.57 -1.24
C GLY A 284 -0.04 -16.28 -2.08
N THR A 285 -1.09 -15.97 -2.83
CA THR A 285 -1.20 -14.72 -3.58
C THR A 285 -1.30 -13.50 -2.64
N VAL A 286 -2.13 -13.57 -1.61
CA VAL A 286 -2.30 -12.50 -0.61
C VAL A 286 -0.99 -12.16 0.08
N ILE A 287 -0.27 -13.17 0.57
CA ILE A 287 1.00 -12.97 1.29
C ILE A 287 2.07 -12.36 0.39
N ARG A 288 2.14 -12.77 -0.88
CA ARG A 288 3.06 -12.14 -1.85
C ARG A 288 2.68 -10.68 -2.14
N ARG A 289 1.39 -10.39 -2.26
CA ARG A 289 0.88 -9.04 -2.52
C ARG A 289 1.06 -8.09 -1.35
N HIS A 290 1.13 -8.59 -0.12
CA HIS A 290 1.45 -7.74 1.03
C HIS A 290 2.79 -7.00 0.85
N TRP A 291 3.81 -7.66 0.31
CA TRP A 291 5.11 -7.02 0.06
C TRP A 291 5.09 -5.98 -1.07
N SER A 292 4.01 -5.93 -1.86
CA SER A 292 3.92 -4.95 -2.94
C SER A 292 3.79 -3.52 -2.43
N ILE A 293 3.26 -3.29 -1.23
CA ILE A 293 3.20 -1.94 -0.65
C ILE A 293 4.61 -1.37 -0.40
N GLU A 294 5.54 -2.21 0.06
CA GLU A 294 6.93 -1.80 0.24
C GLU A 294 7.62 -1.52 -1.10
N ASN A 295 7.53 -2.47 -2.04
CA ASN A 295 8.28 -2.41 -3.30
C ASN A 295 7.65 -1.46 -4.32
N ASN A 296 6.32 -1.46 -4.41
CA ASN A 296 5.61 -0.72 -5.45
C ASN A 296 5.11 0.64 -4.97
N LEU A 297 4.97 0.87 -3.67
CA LEU A 297 4.58 2.17 -3.14
C LEU A 297 5.74 2.87 -2.44
N HIS A 298 6.18 2.37 -1.28
CA HIS A 298 7.12 3.09 -0.42
C HIS A 298 8.45 3.34 -1.10
N TRP A 299 9.06 2.29 -1.66
CA TRP A 299 10.32 2.40 -2.39
C TRP A 299 10.24 3.36 -3.58
N VAL A 300 9.16 3.28 -4.38
CA VAL A 300 8.98 4.17 -5.54
C VAL A 300 8.80 5.62 -5.11
N LEU A 301 8.03 5.87 -4.03
CA LEU A 301 7.87 7.22 -3.49
C LEU A 301 9.19 7.79 -2.97
N ASP A 302 10.02 6.98 -2.34
CA ASP A 302 11.31 7.44 -1.80
C ASP A 302 12.36 7.66 -2.89
N VAL A 303 12.40 6.83 -3.92
CA VAL A 303 13.39 6.91 -5.00
C VAL A 303 12.95 7.94 -6.05
N ALA A 304 11.76 7.78 -6.64
CA ALA A 304 11.32 8.61 -7.76
C ALA A 304 10.78 9.98 -7.31
N PHE A 305 10.01 10.03 -6.22
CA PHE A 305 9.42 11.29 -5.70
C PHE A 305 10.21 11.90 -4.55
N ARG A 306 11.26 11.25 -4.07
CA ARG A 306 12.11 11.70 -2.95
C ARG A 306 11.29 12.02 -1.69
N GLN A 307 10.30 11.19 -1.39
CA GLN A 307 9.35 11.47 -0.32
C GLN A 307 10.00 11.50 1.06
N ASP A 308 10.97 10.65 1.33
CA ASP A 308 11.74 10.61 2.56
C ASP A 308 12.60 11.86 2.79
N ARG A 309 12.82 12.69 1.74
CA ARG A 309 13.61 13.94 1.77
C ARG A 309 12.76 15.19 1.99
N ILE A 310 11.49 15.06 2.35
CA ILE A 310 10.62 16.21 2.63
C ILE A 310 11.06 16.90 3.94
N GLN A 311 11.86 17.95 3.81
CA GLN A 311 12.35 18.77 4.92
C GLN A 311 11.30 19.81 5.32
N CYS A 312 10.24 19.40 6.01
CA CYS A 312 9.21 20.32 6.50
C CYS A 312 8.61 19.78 7.79
N LYS A 313 8.31 20.68 8.72
CA LYS A 313 7.63 20.37 9.99
C LYS A 313 6.11 20.63 9.94
N ASN A 314 5.61 21.25 8.86
CA ASN A 314 4.19 21.56 8.71
C ASN A 314 3.40 20.31 8.26
N ALA A 315 2.60 19.76 9.16
CA ALA A 315 1.81 18.55 8.92
C ALA A 315 0.88 18.65 7.70
N LYS A 316 0.23 19.80 7.49
CA LYS A 316 -0.67 20.01 6.34
C LYS A 316 0.08 19.99 5.01
N TYR A 317 1.26 20.60 4.97
CA TYR A 317 2.12 20.56 3.80
C TYR A 317 2.60 19.14 3.50
N ILE A 318 3.08 18.44 4.54
CA ILE A 318 3.53 17.03 4.42
C ILE A 318 2.39 16.16 3.89
N TYR A 319 1.18 16.32 4.45
CA TYR A 319 -0.01 15.59 4.02
C TYR A 319 -0.29 15.81 2.53
N ALA A 320 -0.39 17.10 2.11
CA ALA A 320 -0.73 17.47 0.75
C ALA A 320 0.33 16.98 -0.26
N ARG A 321 1.62 17.16 0.05
CA ARG A 321 2.72 16.73 -0.81
C ARG A 321 2.77 15.21 -0.95
N SER A 322 2.65 14.48 0.17
CA SER A 322 2.62 13.03 0.16
C SER A 322 1.41 12.49 -0.62
N TRP A 323 0.24 13.15 -0.49
CA TRP A 323 -0.95 12.80 -1.26
C TRP A 323 -0.73 12.99 -2.76
N VAL A 324 -0.21 14.15 -3.17
CA VAL A 324 0.05 14.45 -4.60
C VAL A 324 1.05 13.47 -5.20
N ASN A 325 2.12 13.10 -4.48
CA ASN A 325 3.07 12.08 -4.92
C ASN A 325 2.36 10.75 -5.26
N LYS A 326 1.45 10.32 -4.39
CA LYS A 326 0.69 9.08 -4.58
C LYS A 326 -0.29 9.17 -5.75
N MET A 327 -0.97 10.30 -5.90
CA MET A 327 -1.88 10.50 -7.04
C MET A 327 -1.12 10.57 -8.37
N ALA A 328 0.04 11.23 -8.40
CA ALA A 328 0.90 11.22 -9.59
C ALA A 328 1.40 9.80 -9.92
N LEU A 329 1.74 8.99 -8.91
CA LEU A 329 2.12 7.59 -9.11
C LEU A 329 0.94 6.76 -9.64
N ASN A 330 -0.27 6.93 -9.11
CA ASN A 330 -1.48 6.28 -9.61
C ASN A 330 -1.73 6.62 -11.10
N LEU A 331 -1.56 7.90 -11.47
CA LEU A 331 -1.68 8.37 -12.85
C LEU A 331 -0.65 7.71 -13.77
N LEU A 332 0.63 7.72 -13.39
CA LEU A 332 1.71 7.11 -14.18
C LEU A 332 1.47 5.62 -14.41
N ARG A 333 1.03 4.89 -13.39
CA ARG A 333 0.70 3.46 -13.52
C ARG A 333 -0.52 3.20 -14.40
N THR A 334 -1.55 4.03 -14.27
CA THR A 334 -2.71 3.93 -15.15
C THR A 334 -2.32 4.22 -16.60
N TYR A 335 -1.47 5.22 -16.81
CA TYR A 335 -0.90 5.51 -18.13
C TYR A 335 -0.09 4.34 -18.68
N GLN A 336 0.83 3.77 -17.88
CA GLN A 336 1.63 2.61 -18.28
C GLN A 336 0.75 1.43 -18.72
N ARG A 337 -0.27 1.08 -17.93
CA ARG A 337 -1.19 -0.01 -18.28
C ARG A 337 -1.94 0.26 -19.59
N LYS A 338 -2.54 1.45 -19.74
CA LYS A 338 -3.28 1.82 -20.95
C LYS A 338 -2.40 1.97 -22.20
N ALA A 339 -1.16 2.40 -22.02
CA ALA A 339 -0.20 2.57 -23.10
C ALA A 339 0.63 1.31 -23.42
N GLY A 340 0.51 0.24 -22.61
CA GLY A 340 1.35 -0.95 -22.71
C GLY A 340 2.84 -0.67 -22.44
N SER A 341 3.16 0.34 -21.62
CA SER A 341 4.53 0.75 -21.34
C SER A 341 5.16 -0.12 -20.24
N THR A 342 6.40 -0.56 -20.48
CA THR A 342 7.23 -1.32 -19.53
C THR A 342 8.38 -0.50 -18.94
N LYS A 343 8.39 0.83 -19.15
CA LYS A 343 9.42 1.73 -18.65
C LYS A 343 9.37 1.83 -17.13
N SER A 344 10.50 2.17 -16.49
CA SER A 344 10.47 2.52 -15.06
C SER A 344 9.70 3.84 -14.84
N ILE A 345 9.21 4.05 -13.61
CA ILE A 345 8.48 5.27 -13.25
C ILE A 345 9.33 6.52 -13.50
N GLU A 346 10.63 6.49 -13.20
CA GLU A 346 11.53 7.62 -13.45
C GLU A 346 11.65 7.96 -14.95
N ARG A 347 11.66 6.95 -15.81
CA ARG A 347 11.67 7.18 -17.28
C ARG A 347 10.37 7.77 -17.78
N GLU A 348 9.23 7.32 -17.24
CA GLU A 348 7.94 7.95 -17.52
C GLU A 348 7.93 9.43 -17.08
N MET A 349 8.44 9.73 -15.88
CA MET A 349 8.55 11.11 -15.38
C MET A 349 9.38 12.01 -16.30
N VAL A 350 10.46 11.49 -16.89
CA VAL A 350 11.26 12.25 -17.88
C VAL A 350 10.42 12.62 -19.08
N GLU A 351 9.58 11.74 -19.59
CA GLU A 351 8.67 12.03 -20.71
C GLU A 351 7.60 13.06 -20.36
N MET A 352 7.14 13.08 -19.10
CA MET A 352 6.13 14.03 -18.61
C MET A 352 6.66 15.50 -18.54
N HIS A 353 7.95 15.74 -18.69
CA HIS A 353 8.47 17.11 -18.90
C HIS A 353 7.91 17.74 -20.20
N ASN A 354 7.50 16.93 -21.18
CA ASN A 354 6.71 17.38 -22.30
C ASN A 354 5.25 17.55 -21.87
N LEU A 355 4.76 18.80 -21.87
CA LEU A 355 3.40 19.13 -21.40
C LEU A 355 2.31 18.35 -22.14
N LYS A 356 2.46 18.10 -23.45
CA LYS A 356 1.49 17.31 -24.21
C LYS A 356 1.41 15.86 -23.71
N MET A 357 2.54 15.27 -23.32
CA MET A 357 2.58 13.92 -22.73
C MET A 357 1.94 13.90 -21.36
N ALA A 358 2.25 14.88 -20.50
CA ALA A 358 1.64 15.00 -19.18
C ALA A 358 0.11 15.18 -19.26
N LEU A 359 -0.37 16.03 -20.16
CA LEU A 359 -1.81 16.20 -20.43
C LEU A 359 -2.45 14.92 -21.00
N LYS A 360 -1.75 14.20 -21.89
CA LYS A 360 -2.22 12.90 -22.39
C LYS A 360 -2.33 11.89 -21.24
N CYS A 361 -1.34 11.81 -20.38
CA CYS A 361 -1.36 10.95 -19.19
C CYS A 361 -2.57 11.26 -18.31
N LEU A 362 -2.80 12.53 -18.00
CA LEU A 362 -3.95 12.97 -17.20
C LEU A 362 -5.28 12.61 -17.88
N LYS A 363 -5.43 12.92 -19.17
CA LYS A 363 -6.64 12.64 -19.95
C LYS A 363 -6.95 11.14 -20.00
N MET A 364 -5.98 10.31 -20.32
CA MET A 364 -6.14 8.84 -20.35
C MET A 364 -6.58 8.24 -19.01
N THR A 365 -6.31 8.92 -17.91
CA THR A 365 -6.75 8.45 -16.59
C THR A 365 -8.17 8.92 -16.27
N LEU A 366 -8.56 10.09 -16.74
CA LEU A 366 -9.91 10.63 -16.48
C LEU A 366 -11.00 9.97 -17.36
N GLU A 367 -10.61 9.46 -18.52
CA GLU A 367 -11.43 8.60 -19.39
C GLU A 367 -11.48 7.15 -18.89
#